data_0ef6538aa0659dd367c2effdda43877a
#
_entry.id   0ef6538aa0659dd367c2effdda43877a
#
_cell.length_a   1.000
_cell.length_b   1.000
_cell.length_c   1.000
_cell.angle_alpha   90.00
_cell.angle_beta   90.00
_cell.angle_gamma   90.00
#
_symmetry.space_group_name_H-M   'P 1'
#
loop_
_entity.id
_entity.type
_entity.pdbx_description
1 polymer ?
#
loop_
_entity_poly.entity_id
_entity_poly.type
_entity_poly.pdbx_seq_one_letter_code
_entity_poly.pdbx_strand_id
1 'polypeptide(L)' 'MVEVPDVRAIRRQLRMSQQEFARVYRIPLATLKNWEQGRRQPDAPAAAYLQVIAKRPREAREALAS' A
#
# COMPACT_ATOMS: atom_id res chain seq x y z
N MET A 1 12.58 -1.26 15.54
CA MET A 1 11.22 -0.71 15.41
C MET A 1 10.91 -0.51 13.94
N VAL A 2 9.84 -1.13 13.47
CA VAL A 2 9.47 -1.00 12.05
C VAL A 2 8.69 0.29 11.88
N GLU A 3 9.18 1.17 11.02
CA GLU A 3 8.49 2.39 10.69
C GLU A 3 7.26 2.07 9.85
N VAL A 4 6.09 2.59 10.25
CA VAL A 4 4.86 2.38 9.52
C VAL A 4 4.80 3.40 8.38
N PRO A 5 4.78 2.95 7.11
CA PRO A 5 4.73 3.89 5.99
C PRO A 5 3.40 4.65 5.96
N ASP A 6 3.45 5.89 5.49
CA ASP A 6 2.24 6.66 5.26
C ASP A 6 1.59 6.18 3.95
N VAL A 7 0.57 5.35 4.09
CA VAL A 7 -0.07 4.70 2.94
C VAL A 7 -0.68 5.73 2.00
N ARG A 8 -1.32 6.77 2.55
CA ARG A 8 -1.94 7.81 1.72
C ARG A 8 -0.88 8.55 0.90
N ALA A 9 0.27 8.84 1.51
CA ALA A 9 1.35 9.51 0.80
C ALA A 9 1.89 8.66 -0.34
N ILE A 10 2.06 7.36 -0.10
CA ILE A 10 2.52 6.42 -1.13
C ILE A 10 1.54 6.43 -2.31
N ARG A 11 0.25 6.29 -2.00
CA ARG A 11 -0.80 6.25 -3.02
C ARG A 11 -0.84 7.54 -3.83
N ARG A 12 -0.77 8.69 -3.16
CA ARG A 12 -0.81 10.00 -3.82
C ARG A 12 0.40 10.21 -4.72
N GLN A 13 1.56 9.74 -4.27
CA GLN A 13 2.78 9.84 -5.06
C GLN A 13 2.66 9.06 -6.36
N LEU A 14 1.95 7.94 -6.33
CA LEU A 14 1.69 7.12 -7.52
C LEU A 14 0.49 7.61 -8.33
N ARG A 15 -0.20 8.66 -7.85
CA ARG A 15 -1.35 9.26 -8.52
C ARG A 15 -2.48 8.26 -8.75
N MET A 16 -2.73 7.41 -7.76
CA MET A 16 -3.77 6.38 -7.83
C MET A 16 -4.91 6.70 -6.88
N SER A 17 -6.13 6.34 -7.29
CA SER A 17 -7.27 6.34 -6.39
C SER A 17 -7.12 5.18 -5.39
N GLN A 18 -7.93 5.22 -4.32
CA GLN A 18 -7.95 4.12 -3.36
C GLN A 18 -8.30 2.80 -4.05
N GLN A 19 -9.32 2.81 -4.90
CA GLN A 19 -9.75 1.61 -5.60
C GLN A 19 -8.66 1.08 -6.52
N GLU A 20 -8.02 1.96 -7.25
CA GLU A 20 -6.95 1.56 -8.17
C GLU A 20 -5.77 0.98 -7.43
N PHE A 21 -5.33 1.64 -6.36
CA PHE A 21 -4.20 1.18 -5.56
C PHE A 21 -4.50 -0.19 -4.95
N ALA A 22 -5.70 -0.35 -4.38
CA ALA A 22 -6.12 -1.61 -3.77
C ALA A 22 -6.13 -2.73 -4.82
N ARG A 23 -6.65 -2.45 -6.01
CA ARG A 23 -6.72 -3.44 -7.08
C ARG A 23 -5.33 -3.83 -7.59
N VAL A 24 -4.50 -2.84 -7.86
CA VAL A 24 -3.17 -3.08 -8.45
C VAL A 24 -2.27 -3.86 -7.49
N TYR A 25 -2.29 -3.49 -6.22
CA TYR A 25 -1.41 -4.11 -5.21
C TYR A 25 -2.10 -5.18 -4.39
N ARG A 26 -3.33 -5.57 -4.79
CA ARG A 26 -4.07 -6.69 -4.19
C ARG A 26 -4.26 -6.54 -2.68
N ILE A 27 -4.62 -5.33 -2.28
CA ILE A 27 -4.94 -5.01 -0.89
C ILE A 27 -6.46 -4.84 -0.81
N PRO A 28 -7.15 -5.50 0.14
CA PRO A 28 -8.59 -5.27 0.27
C PRO A 28 -8.88 -3.79 0.48
N LEU A 29 -9.86 -3.26 -0.24
CA LEU A 29 -10.18 -1.83 -0.19
C LEU A 29 -10.53 -1.38 1.23
N ALA A 30 -11.30 -2.19 1.96
CA ALA A 30 -11.66 -1.86 3.33
C ALA A 30 -10.43 -1.76 4.22
N THR A 31 -9.45 -2.66 4.02
CA THR A 31 -8.19 -2.61 4.77
C THR A 31 -7.42 -1.34 4.45
N LEU A 32 -7.31 -0.99 3.17
CA LEU A 32 -6.63 0.23 2.76
C LEU A 32 -7.26 1.46 3.39
N LYS A 33 -8.59 1.54 3.37
CA LYS A 33 -9.31 2.65 3.96
C LYS A 33 -9.06 2.74 5.46
N ASN A 34 -9.03 1.61 6.16
CA ASN A 34 -8.77 1.59 7.59
C ASN A 34 -7.36 2.12 7.90
N TRP A 35 -6.37 1.73 7.10
CA TRP A 35 -5.01 2.23 7.27
C TRP A 35 -4.95 3.73 7.04
N GLU A 36 -5.59 4.24 6.00
CA GLU A 36 -5.54 5.67 5.68
C GLU A 36 -6.28 6.51 6.69
N GLN A 37 -7.33 5.96 7.31
CA GLN A 37 -8.13 6.67 8.31
C GLN A 37 -7.56 6.49 9.73
N GLY A 38 -6.50 5.71 9.88
CA GLY A 38 -5.88 5.50 11.19
C GLY A 38 -6.64 4.56 12.11
N ARG A 39 -7.65 3.85 11.58
CA ARG A 39 -8.43 2.90 12.40
C ARG A 39 -7.64 1.65 12.73
N ARG A 40 -6.78 1.22 11.83
CA ARG A 40 -5.88 0.09 12.03
C ARG A 40 -4.53 0.41 11.46
N GLN A 41 -3.49 -0.11 12.10
CA GLN A 41 -2.13 0.02 11.60
C GLN A 41 -1.78 -1.23 10.80
N PRO A 42 -1.02 -1.11 9.72
CA PRO A 42 -0.50 -2.29 9.03
C PRO A 42 0.37 -3.09 10.00
N ASP A 43 0.20 -4.43 10.00
CA ASP A 43 1.09 -5.28 10.76
C ASP A 43 2.48 -5.34 10.11
N ALA A 44 3.42 -6.07 10.72
CA ALA A 44 4.80 -6.06 10.24
C ALA A 44 4.92 -6.53 8.79
N PRO A 45 4.30 -7.65 8.36
CA PRO A 45 4.37 -8.04 6.95
C PRO A 45 3.74 -7.01 6.02
N ALA A 46 2.61 -6.42 6.40
CA ALA A 46 1.96 -5.41 5.58
C ALA A 46 2.81 -4.15 5.47
N ALA A 47 3.43 -3.72 6.57
CA ALA A 47 4.31 -2.57 6.56
C ALA A 47 5.50 -2.80 5.63
N ALA A 48 6.09 -4.00 5.68
CA ALA A 48 7.19 -4.36 4.78
C ALA A 48 6.75 -4.32 3.32
N TYR A 49 5.56 -4.85 3.03
CA TYR A 49 5.02 -4.83 1.68
C TYR A 49 4.81 -3.39 1.19
N LEU A 50 4.27 -2.53 2.04
CA LEU A 50 4.08 -1.13 1.69
C LEU A 50 5.39 -0.42 1.41
N GLN A 51 6.46 -0.78 2.12
CA GLN A 51 7.78 -0.22 1.85
C GLN A 51 8.30 -0.67 0.48
N VAL A 52 8.06 -1.92 0.10
CA VAL A 52 8.42 -2.41 -1.22
C VAL A 52 7.68 -1.61 -2.30
N ILE A 53 6.40 -1.38 -2.11
CA ILE A 53 5.61 -0.57 -3.05
C ILE A 53 6.18 0.84 -3.14
N ALA A 54 6.52 1.43 -1.99
CA ALA A 54 7.04 2.79 -1.98
C ALA A 54 8.37 2.92 -2.73
N LYS A 55 9.23 1.94 -2.58
CA LYS A 55 10.58 1.97 -3.17
C LYS A 55 10.61 1.44 -4.59
N ARG A 56 9.83 0.42 -4.90
CA ARG A 56 9.83 -0.26 -6.18
C ARG A 56 8.40 -0.50 -6.67
N PRO A 57 7.63 0.58 -6.92
CA PRO A 57 6.21 0.41 -7.26
C PRO A 57 6.00 -0.34 -8.56
N ARG A 58 6.85 -0.10 -9.56
CA ARG A 58 6.70 -0.75 -10.86
C ARG A 58 6.99 -2.24 -10.76
N GLU A 59 8.05 -2.61 -10.08
CA GLU A 59 8.44 -4.00 -9.92
C GLU A 59 7.40 -4.77 -9.10
N ALA A 60 6.87 -4.15 -8.05
CA ALA A 60 5.81 -4.76 -7.25
C ALA A 60 4.57 -5.03 -8.11
N ARG A 61 4.16 -4.05 -8.91
CA ARG A 61 3.01 -4.19 -9.79
C ARG A 61 3.23 -5.29 -10.82
N GLU A 62 4.40 -5.32 -11.45
CA GLU A 62 4.72 -6.31 -12.45
C GLU A 62 4.74 -7.72 -11.87
N ALA A 63 5.29 -7.87 -10.65
CA ALA A 63 5.31 -9.16 -9.99
C ALA A 63 3.91 -9.70 -9.72
N LEU A 64 2.98 -8.80 -9.37
CA LEU A 64 1.60 -9.19 -9.11
C LEU A 64 0.79 -9.44 -10.38
N ALA A 65 1.20 -8.85 -11.48
CA ALA A 65 0.49 -8.98 -12.77
C ALA A 65 0.83 -10.26 -13.51
N SER A 66 1.95 -10.90 -13.18
CA SER A 66 2.40 -12.12 -13.90
C SER A 66 1.74 -13.38 -13.42
#